data_f61433ac22954716e1859185681864b0
#
_entry.id   f61433ac22954716e1859185681864b0
#
_cell.length_a   1.000
_cell.length_b   1.000
_cell.length_c   1.000
_cell.angle_alpha   90.00
_cell.angle_beta   90.00
_cell.angle_gamma   90.00
#
_symmetry.space_group_name_H-M   'P 1'
#
loop_
_entity.id
_entity.type
_entity.pdbx_description
1 polymer ?
#
loop_
_entity_poly.entity_id
_entity_poly.type
_entity_poly.pdbx_seq_one_letter_code
_entity_poly.pdbx_strand_id
1 'polypeptide(L)'
;QTLLNKDIKLASPSTLCRLENNIPLETNFENQKILVDTFINSHDAPPKSLTLDFDPTDTTLYGDQEGKHYHGYYRDYCYLPLIVTCDQHLLVAHLRPSNIDGAKHVWAILSLLVKRIRQFWPNTEIIFRADSGLCRHKMLNWCEDNHIKYIVGLPGNSVLNTLSNFFKLHFFCPK
;
A
#
# COMPACT_ATOMS: atom_id res chain seq x y z
N GLN A 1 3.73 -27.57 -2.93
CA GLN A 1 4.42 -28.54 -2.03
C GLN A 1 5.89 -28.14 -1.99
N THR A 2 6.30 -27.49 -0.91
CA THR A 2 7.71 -27.19 -0.66
C THR A 2 8.42 -28.49 -0.35
N LEU A 3 9.28 -28.94 -1.24
CA LEU A 3 10.20 -30.05 -1.00
C LEU A 3 11.29 -29.57 0.00
N LEU A 4 10.94 -29.50 1.29
CA LEU A 4 11.94 -29.40 2.34
C LEU A 4 12.68 -30.74 2.41
N ASN A 5 13.93 -30.72 2.01
CA ASN A 5 14.82 -31.85 2.17
C ASN A 5 14.96 -32.15 3.67
N LYS A 6 14.47 -33.30 4.14
CA LYS A 6 14.38 -33.66 5.57
C LYS A 6 15.73 -33.65 6.32
N ASP A 7 16.83 -33.61 5.59
CA ASP A 7 18.20 -33.70 6.14
C ASP A 7 18.86 -32.32 6.41
N ILE A 8 18.18 -31.23 6.06
CA ILE A 8 18.72 -29.87 6.32
C ILE A 8 18.25 -29.43 7.71
N LYS A 9 19.19 -29.28 8.65
CA LYS A 9 18.92 -28.67 9.95
C LYS A 9 18.53 -27.21 9.73
N LEU A 10 17.26 -26.89 10.00
CA LEU A 10 16.79 -25.51 10.00
C LEU A 10 17.35 -24.74 11.20
N ALA A 11 17.43 -23.42 11.06
CA ALA A 11 17.83 -22.55 12.15
C ALA A 11 16.90 -22.69 13.34
N SER A 12 17.43 -22.64 14.56
CA SER A 12 16.63 -22.69 15.78
C SER A 12 15.75 -21.41 15.92
N PRO A 13 14.63 -21.45 16.64
CA PRO A 13 13.81 -20.26 16.88
C PRO A 13 14.61 -19.08 17.46
N SER A 14 15.54 -19.33 18.35
CA SER A 14 16.41 -18.30 18.91
C SER A 14 17.39 -17.69 17.90
N THR A 15 17.81 -18.46 16.90
CA THR A 15 18.63 -17.97 15.79
C THR A 15 17.82 -17.08 14.84
N LEU A 16 16.58 -17.47 14.54
CA LEU A 16 15.65 -16.66 13.74
C LEU A 16 15.33 -15.35 14.45
N CYS A 17 14.98 -15.40 15.74
CA CYS A 17 14.71 -14.20 16.53
C CYS A 17 15.91 -13.23 16.56
N ARG A 18 17.14 -13.74 16.69
CA ARG A 18 18.35 -12.90 16.62
C ARG A 18 18.55 -12.29 15.23
N LEU A 19 18.27 -13.03 14.17
CA LEU A 19 18.31 -12.51 12.81
C LEU A 19 17.31 -11.36 12.64
N GLU A 20 16.06 -11.58 13.00
CA GLU A 20 14.98 -10.58 12.88
C GLU A 20 15.30 -9.29 13.64
N ASN A 21 15.84 -9.40 14.87
CA ASN A 21 16.16 -8.25 15.70
C ASN A 21 17.44 -7.50 15.28
N ASN A 22 18.25 -8.07 14.40
CA ASN A 22 19.52 -7.47 13.95
C ASN A 22 19.51 -7.08 12.46
N ILE A 23 18.36 -7.07 11.80
CA ILE A 23 18.26 -6.64 10.40
C ILE A 23 18.43 -5.12 10.32
N PRO A 24 19.44 -4.60 9.62
CA PRO A 24 19.60 -3.16 9.39
C PRO A 24 18.44 -2.59 8.57
N LEU A 25 18.12 -1.31 8.75
CA LEU A 25 17.10 -0.61 7.96
C LEU A 25 17.35 -0.69 6.46
N GLU A 26 18.62 -0.63 6.04
CA GLU A 26 19.04 -0.76 4.64
C GLU A 26 18.57 -2.09 4.03
N THR A 27 18.68 -3.18 4.79
CA THR A 27 18.20 -4.51 4.36
C THR A 27 16.70 -4.53 4.15
N ASN A 28 15.93 -3.81 4.96
CA ASN A 28 14.48 -3.69 4.76
C ASN A 28 14.15 -2.98 3.45
N PHE A 29 14.90 -1.95 3.07
CA PHE A 29 14.73 -1.29 1.77
C PHE A 29 15.08 -2.21 0.60
N GLU A 30 16.17 -2.99 0.71
CA GLU A 30 16.52 -3.97 -0.31
C GLU A 30 15.47 -5.07 -0.44
N ASN A 31 14.90 -5.55 0.68
CA ASN A 31 13.81 -6.52 0.66
C ASN A 31 12.56 -5.96 -0.06
N GLN A 32 12.22 -4.69 0.14
CA GLN A 32 11.11 -4.06 -0.60
C GLN A 32 11.39 -4.01 -2.11
N LYS A 33 12.64 -3.74 -2.52
CA LYS A 33 13.03 -3.77 -3.94
C LYS A 33 12.87 -5.17 -4.54
N ILE A 34 13.23 -6.22 -3.79
CA ILE A 34 13.07 -7.61 -4.23
C ILE A 34 11.61 -7.93 -4.56
N LEU A 35 10.66 -7.45 -3.75
CA LEU A 35 9.22 -7.66 -4.03
C LEU A 35 8.83 -7.05 -5.38
N VAL A 36 9.23 -5.81 -5.63
CA VAL A 36 8.94 -5.11 -6.89
C VAL A 36 9.64 -5.77 -8.07
N ASP A 37 10.90 -6.17 -7.91
CA ASP A 37 11.67 -6.84 -8.97
C ASP A 37 11.10 -8.23 -9.28
N THR A 38 10.66 -8.97 -8.27
CA THR A 38 9.97 -10.25 -8.45
C THR A 38 8.66 -10.06 -9.24
N PHE A 39 7.90 -9.04 -8.90
CA PHE A 39 6.69 -8.67 -9.64
C PHE A 39 7.00 -8.36 -11.10
N ILE A 40 8.00 -7.52 -11.38
CA ILE A 40 8.39 -7.18 -12.74
C ILE A 40 8.83 -8.43 -13.51
N ASN A 41 9.65 -9.28 -12.90
CA ASN A 41 10.17 -10.50 -13.52
C ASN A 41 9.12 -11.62 -13.69
N SER A 42 7.97 -11.52 -13.03
CA SER A 42 6.87 -12.48 -13.20
C SER A 42 6.06 -12.27 -14.48
N HIS A 43 6.33 -11.20 -15.21
CA HIS A 43 5.62 -10.87 -16.44
C HIS A 43 6.50 -11.14 -17.66
N ASP A 44 5.98 -11.91 -18.60
CA ASP A 44 6.67 -12.20 -19.87
C ASP A 44 6.78 -10.98 -20.80
N ALA A 45 5.89 -10.00 -20.63
CA ALA A 45 5.85 -8.76 -21.42
C ALA A 45 5.28 -7.59 -20.59
N PRO A 46 5.62 -6.34 -20.94
CA PRO A 46 5.06 -5.17 -20.28
C PRO A 46 3.52 -5.17 -20.34
N PRO A 47 2.82 -5.09 -19.19
CA PRO A 47 1.37 -4.99 -19.19
C PRO A 47 0.91 -3.64 -19.76
N LYS A 48 -0.30 -3.60 -20.33
CA LYS A 48 -0.88 -2.34 -20.85
C LYS A 48 -1.17 -1.36 -19.74
N SER A 49 -1.66 -1.84 -18.61
CA SER A 49 -1.98 -1.03 -17.43
C SER A 49 -1.74 -1.81 -16.15
N LEU A 50 -1.43 -1.09 -15.07
CA LEU A 50 -1.26 -1.60 -13.71
C LEU A 50 -2.11 -0.78 -12.76
N THR A 51 -2.81 -1.45 -11.86
CA THR A 51 -3.49 -0.78 -10.74
C THR A 51 -2.70 -1.04 -9.46
N LEU A 52 -2.19 0.04 -8.87
CA LEU A 52 -1.48 0.01 -7.59
C LEU A 52 -2.47 0.35 -6.48
N ASP A 53 -2.82 -0.65 -5.68
CA ASP A 53 -3.73 -0.51 -4.55
C ASP A 53 -2.98 -0.13 -3.29
N PHE A 54 -3.31 1.03 -2.75
CA PHE A 54 -2.75 1.55 -1.51
C PHE A 54 -3.77 1.42 -0.39
N ASP A 55 -3.46 0.59 0.59
CA ASP A 55 -4.32 0.31 1.74
C ASP A 55 -3.57 0.51 3.06
N PRO A 56 -3.87 1.61 3.79
CA PRO A 56 -3.46 1.74 5.18
C PRO A 56 -4.43 0.93 6.05
N THR A 57 -3.99 -0.22 6.52
CA THR A 57 -4.79 -1.10 7.38
C THR A 57 -4.32 -1.01 8.83
N ASP A 58 -5.17 -1.34 9.78
CA ASP A 58 -4.76 -1.44 11.19
C ASP A 58 -4.24 -2.84 11.53
N THR A 59 -3.31 -2.88 12.47
CA THR A 59 -2.84 -4.12 13.07
C THR A 59 -2.89 -3.97 14.59
N THR A 60 -3.90 -4.56 15.21
CA THR A 60 -4.08 -4.53 16.66
C THR A 60 -2.89 -5.15 17.40
N LEU A 61 -2.49 -4.54 18.50
CA LEU A 61 -1.34 -4.93 19.30
C LEU A 61 -1.76 -5.46 20.67
N TYR A 62 -1.26 -6.64 21.00
CA TYR A 62 -1.54 -7.35 22.26
C TYR A 62 -0.28 -7.39 23.13
N GLY A 63 0.15 -6.27 23.62
CA GLY A 63 1.33 -6.23 24.45
C GLY A 63 1.99 -4.86 24.47
N ASP A 64 3.23 -4.80 24.90
CA ASP A 64 3.98 -3.56 25.09
C ASP A 64 5.02 -3.35 23.99
N GLN A 65 4.58 -3.39 22.73
CA GLN A 65 5.42 -3.19 21.57
C GLN A 65 5.87 -1.73 21.46
N GLU A 66 7.12 -1.54 21.05
CA GLU A 66 7.68 -0.22 20.81
C GLU A 66 6.90 0.50 19.69
N GLY A 67 6.62 1.80 19.90
CA GLY A 67 5.91 2.62 18.91
C GLY A 67 4.41 2.32 18.79
N LYS A 68 3.82 1.56 19.70
CA LYS A 68 2.37 1.39 19.77
C LYS A 68 1.70 2.70 20.18
N HIS A 69 0.60 3.05 19.53
CA HIS A 69 -0.23 4.21 19.87
C HIS A 69 -1.70 3.85 19.81
N TYR A 70 -2.51 4.53 20.63
CA TYR A 70 -3.95 4.41 20.57
C TYR A 70 -4.48 5.16 19.32
N HIS A 71 -5.28 4.50 18.52
CA HIS A 71 -5.90 5.09 17.34
C HIS A 71 -7.40 5.31 17.56
N GLY A 72 -7.83 6.58 17.56
CA GLY A 72 -9.20 6.95 17.90
C GLY A 72 -10.28 6.39 16.98
N TYR A 73 -10.00 6.19 15.70
CA TYR A 73 -10.92 5.60 14.75
C TYR A 73 -11.13 4.10 14.99
N TYR A 74 -10.03 3.35 15.16
CA TYR A 74 -10.09 1.90 15.44
C TYR A 74 -10.38 1.58 16.91
N ARG A 75 -10.26 2.57 17.80
CA ARG A 75 -10.49 2.44 19.26
C ARG A 75 -9.61 1.39 19.92
N ASP A 76 -8.39 1.24 19.43
CA ASP A 76 -7.45 0.25 19.94
C ASP A 76 -6.00 0.75 19.81
N TYR A 77 -5.08 0.05 20.50
CA TYR A 77 -3.64 0.21 20.28
C TYR A 77 -3.24 -0.60 19.07
N CYS A 78 -2.71 0.07 18.07
CA CYS A 78 -2.36 -0.58 16.81
C CYS A 78 -1.14 0.05 16.13
N TYR A 79 -0.57 -0.66 15.16
CA TYR A 79 0.19 -0.05 14.07
C TYR A 79 -0.75 0.28 12.91
N LEU A 80 -0.27 1.13 12.00
CA LEU A 80 -0.96 1.49 10.77
C LEU A 80 -0.04 1.21 9.56
N PRO A 81 0.27 -0.07 9.27
CA PRO A 81 1.05 -0.41 8.10
C PRO A 81 0.39 0.09 6.81
N LEU A 82 1.21 0.46 5.85
CA LEU A 82 0.79 0.73 4.49
C LEU A 82 1.16 -0.46 3.62
N ILE A 83 0.15 -1.09 3.08
CA ILE A 83 0.28 -2.19 2.14
C ILE A 83 0.04 -1.65 0.73
N VAL A 84 0.91 -2.04 -0.21
CA VAL A 84 0.69 -1.74 -1.63
C VAL A 84 0.70 -3.04 -2.40
N THR A 85 -0.37 -3.27 -3.14
CA THR A 85 -0.51 -4.46 -3.98
C THR A 85 -0.76 -4.08 -5.44
N CYS A 86 -0.46 -5.01 -6.34
CA CYS A 86 -0.91 -5.00 -7.73
C CYS A 86 -1.44 -6.39 -8.05
N ASP A 87 -2.74 -6.50 -8.31
CA ASP A 87 -3.44 -7.76 -8.43
C ASP A 87 -3.18 -8.67 -7.22
N GLN A 88 -2.51 -9.81 -7.40
CA GLN A 88 -2.18 -10.75 -6.34
C GLN A 88 -0.76 -10.55 -5.76
N HIS A 89 -0.01 -9.56 -6.25
CA HIS A 89 1.36 -9.34 -5.84
C HIS A 89 1.46 -8.27 -4.76
N LEU A 90 2.16 -8.58 -3.67
CA LEU A 90 2.58 -7.60 -2.69
C LEU A 90 3.80 -6.84 -3.23
N LEU A 91 3.71 -5.53 -3.30
CA LEU A 91 4.81 -4.67 -3.75
C LEU A 91 5.51 -3.96 -2.59
N VAL A 92 4.74 -3.52 -1.60
CA VAL A 92 5.26 -2.82 -0.42
C VAL A 92 4.49 -3.24 0.82
N ALA A 93 5.23 -3.49 1.89
CA ALA A 93 4.70 -3.62 3.25
C ALA A 93 5.51 -2.69 4.17
N HIS A 94 4.98 -1.51 4.45
CA HIS A 94 5.66 -0.48 5.23
C HIS A 94 5.01 -0.31 6.60
N LEU A 95 5.68 -0.83 7.65
CA LEU A 95 5.21 -0.70 9.02
C LEU A 95 5.28 0.76 9.47
N ARG A 96 4.21 1.26 10.07
CA ARG A 96 4.10 2.64 10.56
C ARG A 96 3.39 2.66 11.92
N PRO A 97 3.75 3.60 12.81
CA PRO A 97 2.96 3.83 14.03
C PRO A 97 1.58 4.39 13.66
N SER A 98 0.60 4.19 14.53
CA SER A 98 -0.78 4.62 14.26
C SER A 98 -1.06 6.10 14.59
N ASN A 99 -0.13 6.81 15.20
CA ASN A 99 -0.26 8.23 15.54
C ASN A 99 0.13 9.20 14.39
N ILE A 100 0.02 8.74 13.14
CA ILE A 100 0.34 9.53 11.95
C ILE A 100 -0.88 9.66 11.04
N ASP A 101 -0.88 10.65 10.15
CA ASP A 101 -1.85 10.72 9.05
C ASP A 101 -1.70 9.48 8.15
N GLY A 102 -2.82 8.79 7.86
CA GLY A 102 -2.84 7.62 6.97
C GLY A 102 -2.21 7.89 5.59
N ALA A 103 -2.29 9.12 5.08
CA ALA A 103 -1.66 9.54 3.83
C ALA A 103 -0.15 9.81 3.93
N LYS A 104 0.42 9.82 5.14
CA LYS A 104 1.87 10.03 5.31
C LYS A 104 2.65 8.91 4.60
N HIS A 105 3.72 9.27 3.93
CA HIS A 105 4.61 8.43 3.12
C HIS A 105 4.01 7.88 1.81
N VAL A 106 2.69 7.97 1.58
CA VAL A 106 2.04 7.43 0.37
C VAL A 106 2.64 8.01 -0.90
N TRP A 107 2.80 9.35 -0.96
CA TRP A 107 3.41 10.02 -2.11
C TRP A 107 4.84 9.52 -2.39
N ALA A 108 5.67 9.41 -1.36
CA ALA A 108 7.06 8.97 -1.52
C ALA A 108 7.13 7.52 -2.07
N ILE A 109 6.31 6.63 -1.50
CA ILE A 109 6.24 5.23 -1.93
C ILE A 109 5.70 5.14 -3.36
N LEU A 110 4.62 5.86 -3.71
CA LEU A 110 4.11 5.88 -5.07
C LEU A 110 5.16 6.37 -6.07
N SER A 111 5.89 7.46 -5.74
CA SER A 111 6.91 8.00 -6.63
C SER A 111 8.07 7.03 -6.86
N LEU A 112 8.50 6.30 -5.84
CA LEU A 112 9.54 5.27 -5.96
C LEU A 112 9.07 4.08 -6.80
N LEU A 113 7.85 3.60 -6.59
CA LEU A 113 7.24 2.52 -7.39
C LEU A 113 7.12 2.92 -8.85
N VAL A 114 6.55 4.09 -9.13
CA VAL A 114 6.42 4.63 -10.51
C VAL A 114 7.78 4.74 -11.18
N LYS A 115 8.77 5.29 -10.48
CA LYS A 115 10.14 5.40 -11.01
C LYS A 115 10.71 4.02 -11.35
N ARG A 116 10.55 3.03 -10.46
CA ARG A 116 11.06 1.67 -10.67
C ARG A 116 10.34 0.97 -11.82
N ILE A 117 9.02 1.01 -11.86
CA ILE A 117 8.21 0.38 -12.91
C ILE A 117 8.55 0.98 -14.28
N ARG A 118 8.66 2.31 -14.40
CA ARG A 118 8.98 2.97 -15.66
C ARG A 118 10.38 2.71 -16.19
N GLN A 119 11.33 2.28 -15.35
CA GLN A 119 12.64 1.83 -15.81
C GLN A 119 12.53 0.58 -16.70
N PHE A 120 11.57 -0.28 -16.45
CA PHE A 120 11.35 -1.52 -17.22
C PHE A 120 10.20 -1.39 -18.21
N TRP A 121 9.16 -0.66 -17.84
CA TRP A 121 7.92 -0.53 -18.60
C TRP A 121 7.53 0.95 -18.80
N PRO A 122 8.25 1.69 -19.65
CA PRO A 122 8.08 3.13 -19.77
C PRO A 122 6.70 3.55 -20.29
N ASN A 123 6.03 2.70 -21.05
CA ASN A 123 4.73 2.98 -21.69
C ASN A 123 3.53 2.35 -20.96
N THR A 124 3.75 1.63 -19.87
CA THR A 124 2.65 1.02 -19.10
C THR A 124 1.86 2.11 -18.39
N GLU A 125 0.56 2.09 -18.56
CA GLU A 125 -0.35 2.97 -17.83
C GLU A 125 -0.38 2.57 -16.35
N ILE A 126 -0.17 3.53 -15.46
CA ILE A 126 -0.22 3.29 -14.01
C ILE A 126 -1.46 3.96 -13.45
N ILE A 127 -2.21 3.22 -12.63
CA ILE A 127 -3.41 3.68 -11.96
C ILE A 127 -3.15 3.59 -10.44
N PHE A 128 -3.22 4.72 -9.76
CA PHE A 128 -3.21 4.78 -8.29
C PHE A 128 -4.64 4.58 -7.77
N ARG A 129 -4.87 3.54 -6.97
CA ARG A 129 -6.16 3.27 -6.34
C ARG A 129 -6.04 3.32 -4.83
N ALA A 130 -6.97 4.03 -4.18
CA ALA A 130 -6.95 4.18 -2.73
C ALA A 130 -8.33 4.55 -2.18
N ASP A 131 -8.52 4.41 -0.89
CA ASP A 131 -9.70 4.86 -0.18
C ASP A 131 -9.75 6.39 0.00
N SER A 132 -10.81 6.89 0.62
CA SER A 132 -11.00 8.32 0.88
C SER A 132 -10.00 8.90 1.89
N GLY A 133 -9.42 8.08 2.75
CA GLY A 133 -8.42 8.47 3.73
C GLY A 133 -7.11 8.94 3.09
N LEU A 134 -6.84 8.52 1.84
CA LEU A 134 -5.65 8.91 1.09
C LEU A 134 -5.91 10.04 0.08
N CYS A 135 -7.14 10.55 -0.02
CA CYS A 135 -7.49 11.65 -0.93
C CYS A 135 -6.86 12.96 -0.46
N ARG A 136 -5.77 13.36 -1.09
CA ARG A 136 -5.05 14.63 -0.82
C ARG A 136 -4.77 15.35 -2.12
N HIS A 137 -5.13 16.65 -2.22
CA HIS A 137 -4.92 17.47 -3.43
C HIS A 137 -3.48 17.40 -3.96
N LYS A 138 -2.48 17.50 -3.07
CA LYS A 138 -1.07 17.41 -3.47
C LYS A 138 -0.72 16.08 -4.13
N MET A 139 -1.34 14.98 -3.69
CA MET A 139 -1.15 13.66 -4.27
C MET A 139 -1.79 13.60 -5.67
N LEU A 140 -3.02 14.08 -5.79
CA LEU A 140 -3.75 14.04 -7.07
C LEU A 140 -3.06 14.93 -8.12
N ASN A 141 -2.65 16.15 -7.75
CA ASN A 141 -1.87 17.02 -8.65
C ASN A 141 -0.56 16.33 -9.10
N TRP A 142 0.15 15.68 -8.18
CA TRP A 142 1.35 14.93 -8.55
C TRP A 142 1.05 13.78 -9.53
N CYS A 143 -0.07 13.09 -9.36
CA CYS A 143 -0.51 12.05 -10.30
C CYS A 143 -0.74 12.65 -11.70
N GLU A 144 -1.43 13.80 -11.79
CA GLU A 144 -1.67 14.50 -13.05
C GLU A 144 -0.36 14.94 -13.72
N ASP A 145 0.52 15.59 -12.97
CA ASP A 145 1.84 16.05 -13.45
C ASP A 145 2.72 14.90 -13.95
N ASN A 146 2.53 13.69 -13.42
CA ASN A 146 3.30 12.50 -13.78
C ASN A 146 2.54 11.51 -14.68
N HIS A 147 1.40 11.90 -15.25
CA HIS A 147 0.57 11.04 -16.10
C HIS A 147 0.18 9.71 -15.46
N ILE A 148 -0.16 9.76 -14.17
CA ILE A 148 -0.71 8.65 -13.40
C ILE A 148 -2.21 8.84 -13.31
N LYS A 149 -2.98 7.86 -13.75
CA LYS A 149 -4.42 7.84 -13.49
C LYS A 149 -4.68 7.51 -12.01
N TYR A 150 -5.83 7.93 -11.49
CA TYR A 150 -6.17 7.61 -10.12
C TYR A 150 -7.67 7.30 -9.95
N ILE A 151 -7.95 6.40 -9.01
CA ILE A 151 -9.28 6.04 -8.52
C ILE A 151 -9.24 6.16 -7.01
N VAL A 152 -9.75 7.27 -6.48
CA VAL A 152 -9.67 7.56 -5.04
C VAL A 152 -11.05 7.89 -4.51
N GLY A 153 -11.42 7.30 -3.38
CA GLY A 153 -12.66 7.65 -2.69
C GLY A 153 -12.68 9.12 -2.29
N LEU A 154 -13.80 9.79 -2.40
CA LEU A 154 -13.97 11.14 -1.86
C LEU A 154 -14.45 11.08 -0.42
N PRO A 155 -13.84 11.83 0.51
CA PRO A 155 -14.38 11.94 1.87
C PRO A 155 -15.79 12.53 1.79
N GLY A 156 -16.73 11.86 2.46
CA GLY A 156 -18.13 12.32 2.51
C GLY A 156 -18.22 13.70 3.18
N ASN A 157 -18.97 14.61 2.55
CA ASN A 157 -19.39 15.86 3.16
C ASN A 157 -20.87 16.15 2.83
N SER A 158 -21.48 17.08 3.56
CA SER A 158 -22.92 17.38 3.41
C SER A 158 -23.28 17.83 1.99
N VAL A 159 -22.43 18.60 1.33
CA VAL A 159 -22.66 19.11 -0.04
C VAL A 159 -22.63 17.96 -1.04
N LEU A 160 -21.59 17.11 -0.98
CA LEU A 160 -21.48 15.94 -1.87
C LEU A 160 -22.63 14.95 -1.66
N ASN A 161 -23.04 14.73 -0.41
CA ASN A 161 -24.19 13.85 -0.11
C ASN A 161 -25.49 14.41 -0.69
N THR A 162 -25.71 15.73 -0.58
CA THR A 162 -26.90 16.37 -1.17
C THR A 162 -26.91 16.25 -2.70
N LEU A 163 -25.77 16.54 -3.35
CA LEU A 163 -25.62 16.41 -4.79
C LEU A 163 -25.80 14.95 -5.24
N SER A 164 -25.17 14.00 -4.57
CA SER A 164 -25.30 12.58 -4.89
C SER A 164 -26.75 12.11 -4.77
N ASN A 165 -27.47 12.52 -3.73
CA ASN A 165 -28.87 12.18 -3.56
C ASN A 165 -29.75 12.82 -4.65
N PHE A 166 -29.47 14.06 -5.03
CA PHE A 166 -30.14 14.72 -6.15
C PHE A 166 -29.96 13.94 -7.45
N PHE A 167 -28.73 13.53 -7.79
CA PHE A 167 -28.45 12.74 -8.98
C PHE A 167 -29.11 11.36 -8.93
N LYS A 168 -29.06 10.65 -7.80
CA LYS A 168 -29.75 9.35 -7.61
C LYS A 168 -31.24 9.46 -7.86
N LEU A 169 -31.91 10.49 -7.33
CA LEU A 169 -33.33 10.70 -7.49
C LEU A 169 -33.74 11.08 -8.93
N HIS A 170 -32.88 11.79 -9.66
CA HIS A 170 -33.22 12.32 -10.98
C HIS A 170 -32.76 11.47 -12.16
N PHE A 171 -31.71 10.67 -11.97
CA PHE A 171 -31.10 9.93 -13.08
C PHE A 171 -31.11 8.40 -12.91
N PHE A 172 -31.27 7.89 -11.70
CA PHE A 172 -31.19 6.44 -11.43
C PHE A 172 -32.47 5.84 -10.83
N CYS A 173 -33.54 6.61 -10.66
CA CYS A 173 -34.87 6.10 -10.27
C CYS A 173 -35.86 6.35 -11.42
N PRO A 174 -35.97 5.45 -12.42
CA PRO A 174 -37.10 5.50 -13.33
C PRO A 174 -38.39 5.24 -12.53
N LYS A 175 -39.39 6.08 -12.72
CA LYS A 175 -40.74 5.90 -12.19
C LYS A 175 -41.35 4.63 -12.72
#